data_73f2a1371f0820c4c18e2c2028cde584
#
_entry.id   73f2a1371f0820c4c18e2c2028cde584
#
_cell.length_a   1.000
_cell.length_b   1.000
_cell.length_c   1.000
_cell.angle_alpha   90.00
_cell.angle_beta   90.00
_cell.angle_gamma   90.00
#
_symmetry.space_group_name_H-M   'P 1'
#
loop_
_entity.id
_entity.type
_entity.pdbx_description
1 polymer ?
#
loop_
_entity_poly.entity_id
_entity_poly.type
_entity_poly.pdbx_seq_one_letter_code
_entity_poly.pdbx_strand_id
1 'polypeptide(L)'
;MDPSTPAPDAAQIPDARDNMTSPAIPSPAPATDSAPAPESPAPQSSESNASLPAPPNGSGNGGGGNQQQQQQQQRYDNSQPLGGGPQQRDGNQNQNRHPGGERDTNRHNGRRGRNQRGRGRQRQPQQNAPRADQAQRDRAPIAPVVPDGETTGWFDPQREGGFVRRAANSYLAEPGDAYVPTNIMRQYMLRRGDQLLATTGHDHRQRVVVVDVKEINGASPDEAARRPDFGSLIASYPERKLKLETGRPAKGGPELTRRAIDLIAPIGYGQRALIVAPARAGKTMLLQAIVEGVAINHPQAVLLVLLVDERPEEVSEMITWGYGEVVASSFDMPAVRHTDVTEMVLERARRLVELGKDVVIVLDSITRMARAYNTVERGTGRTLSGGLDSSAMAKPKAFFGSARSVAPEHGGGSLTIIATALVETGSRMDDVIFEEFKGTGNCEIKLDRSLSEKRIFPAIDVATSGTRREDKLFRPDQLEHVYTLRRGLQQMPSSSAMEWLIKRIAATPGNDALLEGL
;
A
#
# COMPACT_ATOMS: atom_id res chain seq x y z
N MET A 1 -17.66 -44.33 -57.83
CA MET A 1 -16.28 -44.83 -57.73
C MET A 1 -15.82 -44.50 -56.33
N ASP A 2 -15.70 -45.44 -55.72
CA ASP A 2 -15.47 -46.12 -54.46
C ASP A 2 -14.79 -45.31 -53.34
N PRO A 3 -15.31 -45.37 -52.12
CA PRO A 3 -14.71 -44.84 -50.91
C PRO A 3 -14.02 -45.99 -50.19
N SER A 4 -12.81 -45.77 -49.69
CA SER A 4 -12.28 -46.53 -48.57
C SER A 4 -10.80 -46.18 -48.32
N THR A 5 -10.55 -45.44 -47.25
CA THR A 5 -9.30 -45.55 -46.51
C THR A 5 -9.59 -45.29 -45.03
N PRO A 6 -9.19 -46.19 -44.12
CA PRO A 6 -9.51 -46.09 -42.70
C PRO A 6 -8.52 -45.20 -41.95
N ALA A 7 -9.02 -44.57 -40.92
CA ALA A 7 -8.26 -43.79 -39.93
C ALA A 7 -7.31 -44.67 -39.10
N PRO A 8 -6.15 -44.17 -38.64
CA PRO A 8 -5.28 -44.93 -37.74
C PRO A 8 -5.75 -44.84 -36.27
N ASP A 9 -5.56 -45.95 -35.61
CA ASP A 9 -5.85 -46.30 -34.23
C ASP A 9 -5.35 -45.31 -33.18
N ALA A 10 -6.20 -45.08 -32.18
CA ALA A 10 -5.88 -44.40 -30.92
C ALA A 10 -4.97 -45.28 -30.06
N ALA A 11 -3.75 -44.86 -29.84
CA ALA A 11 -2.84 -45.44 -28.87
C ALA A 11 -3.27 -45.15 -27.45
N GLN A 12 -3.54 -46.21 -26.70
CA GLN A 12 -3.83 -46.23 -25.27
C GLN A 12 -2.60 -45.73 -24.47
N ILE A 13 -2.84 -44.73 -23.59
CA ILE A 13 -1.90 -44.28 -22.56
C ILE A 13 -2.11 -45.19 -21.32
N PRO A 14 -1.07 -45.81 -20.75
CA PRO A 14 -1.22 -46.63 -19.55
C PRO A 14 -1.33 -45.77 -18.30
N ASP A 15 -2.28 -46.15 -17.46
CA ASP A 15 -2.56 -45.66 -16.11
C ASP A 15 -1.41 -46.06 -15.16
N ALA A 16 -0.63 -45.06 -14.69
CA ALA A 16 0.40 -45.26 -13.68
C ALA A 16 -0.09 -44.71 -12.33
N ARG A 17 -0.94 -45.48 -11.69
CA ARG A 17 -1.12 -45.42 -10.24
C ARG A 17 -0.48 -46.66 -9.68
N ASP A 18 0.69 -46.47 -9.03
CA ASP A 18 1.08 -47.13 -7.79
C ASP A 18 2.55 -46.85 -7.46
N ASN A 19 2.80 -46.69 -6.15
CA ASN A 19 4.09 -46.59 -5.50
C ASN A 19 4.80 -45.24 -5.41
N MET A 20 4.39 -44.42 -4.43
CA MET A 20 5.32 -43.60 -3.66
C MET A 20 5.11 -43.84 -2.15
N THR A 21 5.89 -44.76 -1.63
CA THR A 21 6.18 -44.90 -0.20
C THR A 21 7.08 -43.73 0.22
N SER A 22 6.60 -42.88 1.12
CA SER A 22 7.37 -41.84 1.79
C SER A 22 8.46 -42.43 2.65
N PRO A 23 9.70 -41.90 2.66
CA PRO A 23 10.69 -42.27 3.65
C PRO A 23 10.39 -41.63 5.00
N ALA A 24 10.39 -42.44 6.03
CA ALA A 24 10.22 -42.05 7.44
C ALA A 24 11.37 -41.16 7.91
N ILE A 25 11.05 -40.07 8.60
CA ILE A 25 11.97 -39.20 9.31
C ILE A 25 12.40 -39.92 10.62
N PRO A 26 13.69 -40.08 10.93
CA PRO A 26 14.11 -40.67 12.20
C PRO A 26 13.94 -39.69 13.36
N SER A 27 13.36 -40.16 14.46
CA SER A 27 13.27 -39.46 15.75
C SER A 27 14.65 -39.22 16.35
N PRO A 28 14.91 -38.09 17.02
CA PRO A 28 16.16 -37.87 17.75
C PRO A 28 16.19 -38.66 19.07
N ALA A 29 17.35 -39.26 19.34
CA ALA A 29 17.66 -39.97 20.56
C ALA A 29 17.79 -39.02 21.78
N PRO A 30 17.59 -39.51 23.02
CA PRO A 30 17.59 -38.66 24.21
C PRO A 30 19.01 -38.22 24.59
N ALA A 31 19.12 -36.95 24.99
CA ALA A 31 20.34 -36.30 25.44
C ALA A 31 20.78 -36.88 26.78
N THR A 32 22.04 -37.30 26.87
CA THR A 32 22.74 -37.65 28.09
C THR A 32 23.23 -36.41 28.83
N ASP A 33 23.03 -36.44 30.14
CA ASP A 33 23.55 -35.50 31.14
C ASP A 33 25.05 -35.24 30.97
N SER A 34 25.45 -33.99 30.99
CA SER A 34 26.82 -33.57 31.24
C SER A 34 26.87 -32.29 32.07
N ALA A 35 27.78 -32.34 33.02
CA ALA A 35 28.05 -31.53 34.17
C ALA A 35 28.24 -30.01 33.94
N PRO A 36 28.17 -29.17 35.02
CA PRO A 36 28.16 -27.72 34.93
C PRO A 36 29.55 -27.13 34.67
N ALA A 37 29.59 -26.09 33.83
CA ALA A 37 30.76 -25.27 33.56
C ALA A 37 30.98 -24.23 34.67
N PRO A 38 32.26 -23.78 34.91
CA PRO A 38 32.62 -22.96 36.06
C PRO A 38 32.23 -21.48 35.87
N GLU A 39 31.84 -20.86 36.97
CA GLU A 39 31.51 -19.45 37.13
C GLU A 39 32.72 -18.55 36.82
N SER A 40 32.49 -17.51 36.01
CA SER A 40 33.42 -16.37 35.83
C SER A 40 33.12 -15.29 36.85
N PRO A 41 34.16 -14.65 37.46
CA PRO A 41 33.97 -13.68 38.53
C PRO A 41 33.49 -12.32 38.03
N ALA A 42 32.68 -11.66 38.83
CA ALA A 42 32.17 -10.31 38.66
C ALA A 42 33.30 -9.25 38.71
N PRO A 43 33.21 -8.16 37.93
CA PRO A 43 34.15 -7.04 38.08
C PRO A 43 33.74 -6.13 39.26
N GLN A 44 34.72 -5.89 40.11
CA GLN A 44 34.68 -4.95 41.22
C GLN A 44 34.63 -3.50 40.71
N SER A 45 33.74 -2.73 41.33
CA SER A 45 33.68 -1.27 41.23
C SER A 45 34.90 -0.61 41.85
N SER A 46 35.61 0.24 41.10
CA SER A 46 36.54 1.23 41.65
C SER A 46 36.10 2.61 41.18
N GLU A 47 35.61 3.39 42.13
CA GLU A 47 35.46 4.86 42.02
C GLU A 47 36.83 5.51 41.86
N SER A 48 36.97 6.40 40.89
CA SER A 48 37.94 7.47 40.94
C SER A 48 37.43 8.70 40.22
N ASN A 49 37.17 9.73 41.02
CA ASN A 49 36.97 11.12 40.67
C ASN A 49 38.14 11.66 39.81
N ALA A 50 37.84 12.26 38.68
CA ALA A 50 38.71 13.25 38.05
C ALA A 50 37.87 14.28 37.30
N SER A 51 37.98 15.49 37.81
CA SER A 51 37.38 16.75 37.37
C SER A 51 37.87 17.17 35.98
N LEU A 52 36.95 17.63 35.13
CA LEU A 52 37.25 18.32 33.87
C LEU A 52 37.48 19.83 34.14
N PRO A 53 38.46 20.50 33.53
CA PRO A 53 38.61 21.95 33.59
C PRO A 53 37.80 22.67 32.51
N ALA A 54 37.24 23.82 32.87
CA ALA A 54 36.54 24.77 32.02
C ALA A 54 37.52 25.57 31.11
N PRO A 55 37.03 26.08 29.95
CA PRO A 55 37.86 26.95 29.09
C PRO A 55 37.86 28.40 29.57
N PRO A 56 38.93 29.15 29.33
CA PRO A 56 39.07 30.53 29.76
C PRO A 56 38.44 31.53 28.78
N ASN A 57 37.77 32.53 29.34
CA ASN A 57 37.45 33.83 28.72
C ASN A 57 38.73 34.65 28.51
N GLY A 58 38.88 35.22 27.32
CA GLY A 58 39.89 36.21 27.03
C GLY A 58 39.39 37.25 26.04
N SER A 59 39.05 38.41 26.53
CA SER A 59 38.81 39.65 25.80
C SER A 59 40.15 40.27 25.37
N GLY A 60 40.22 40.85 24.14
CA GLY A 60 41.39 41.62 23.71
C GLY A 60 41.24 42.19 22.31
N ASN A 61 40.93 43.41 22.28
CA ASN A 61 40.84 44.52 21.36
C ASN A 61 42.00 44.64 20.34
N GLY A 62 41.68 45.14 19.08
CA GLY A 62 42.68 45.93 18.33
C GLY A 62 42.74 45.68 16.81
N GLY A 63 42.06 46.51 16.03
CA GLY A 63 42.71 47.30 14.97
C GLY A 63 42.85 46.77 13.55
N GLY A 64 42.07 47.33 12.63
CA GLY A 64 42.62 47.91 11.40
C GLY A 64 42.51 47.15 10.08
N GLY A 65 41.75 47.73 9.11
CA GLY A 65 42.13 47.66 7.69
C GLY A 65 41.08 47.07 6.72
N ASN A 66 40.14 47.86 6.33
CA ASN A 66 39.73 48.35 4.99
C ASN A 66 39.84 47.44 3.75
N GLN A 67 38.73 47.24 3.05
CA GLN A 67 38.30 47.57 1.68
C GLN A 67 37.18 46.62 1.24
N GLN A 68 35.96 47.11 1.13
CA GLN A 68 35.20 47.65 -0.03
C GLN A 68 35.12 46.73 -1.25
N GLN A 69 33.91 46.31 -1.49
CA GLN A 69 33.14 46.40 -2.76
C GLN A 69 31.71 45.88 -2.51
N GLN A 70 30.71 46.74 -2.29
CA GLN A 70 29.72 47.34 -3.19
C GLN A 70 28.96 46.26 -4.03
N GLN A 71 27.75 45.91 -3.65
CA GLN A 71 26.41 46.46 -3.99
C GLN A 71 26.15 46.58 -5.49
N GLN A 72 25.11 45.86 -5.96
CA GLN A 72 24.13 46.45 -6.86
C GLN A 72 22.80 45.68 -6.74
N GLN A 73 21.84 46.32 -6.05
CA GLN A 73 20.42 46.17 -6.23
C GLN A 73 20.01 47.00 -7.45
N GLN A 74 19.16 46.48 -8.34
CA GLN A 74 18.36 47.30 -9.24
C GLN A 74 16.91 46.88 -9.19
N ARG A 75 16.12 47.79 -8.61
CA ARG A 75 14.69 47.95 -8.80
C ARG A 75 14.47 48.53 -10.19
N TYR A 76 13.39 48.10 -10.87
CA TYR A 76 12.73 48.91 -11.88
C TYR A 76 11.24 49.03 -11.56
N ASP A 77 10.87 50.30 -11.44
CA ASP A 77 9.53 50.82 -11.24
C ASP A 77 9.03 51.45 -12.57
N ASN A 78 7.78 51.22 -12.86
CA ASN A 78 6.77 52.06 -13.46
C ASN A 78 7.07 52.95 -14.70
N SER A 79 6.26 52.77 -15.74
CA SER A 79 5.46 53.91 -16.34
C SER A 79 4.73 53.49 -17.63
N GLN A 80 3.43 53.68 -17.65
CA GLN A 80 2.61 53.91 -18.87
C GLN A 80 2.92 55.29 -19.46
N PRO A 81 2.57 55.67 -20.77
CA PRO A 81 1.20 55.99 -21.07
C PRO A 81 0.70 55.86 -22.55
N LEU A 82 -0.63 55.82 -22.68
CA LEU A 82 -1.55 56.48 -23.62
C LEU A 82 -1.47 56.30 -25.15
N GLY A 83 -2.62 55.96 -25.75
CA GLY A 83 -3.09 56.63 -26.97
C GLY A 83 -3.79 55.80 -28.04
N GLY A 84 -5.11 56.07 -28.27
CA GLY A 84 -5.73 56.07 -29.58
C GLY A 84 -6.78 55.01 -29.90
N GLY A 85 -8.06 55.29 -29.69
CA GLY A 85 -9.17 54.66 -30.42
C GLY A 85 -9.39 55.38 -31.77
N PRO A 86 -10.55 55.33 -32.46
CA PRO A 86 -11.77 54.52 -32.35
C PRO A 86 -12.31 54.00 -33.73
N GLN A 87 -13.39 53.23 -33.73
CA GLN A 87 -14.52 53.24 -34.69
C GLN A 87 -15.18 51.87 -34.76
N GLN A 88 -16.40 51.74 -34.32
CA GLN A 88 -17.75 51.96 -34.92
C GLN A 88 -18.30 50.77 -35.70
N ARG A 89 -19.47 50.33 -35.22
CA ARG A 89 -20.81 50.06 -35.79
C ARG A 89 -21.06 48.62 -36.21
N ASP A 90 -22.18 48.02 -36.03
CA ASP A 90 -23.62 48.17 -35.84
C ASP A 90 -24.17 46.80 -35.45
N GLY A 91 -25.19 46.52 -34.68
CA GLY A 91 -26.51 47.07 -34.57
C GLY A 91 -27.56 45.95 -34.63
N ASN A 92 -28.43 45.89 -33.70
CA ASN A 92 -29.84 45.48 -33.72
C ASN A 92 -30.25 44.60 -32.53
N GLN A 93 -30.93 45.15 -31.51
CA GLN A 93 -32.36 45.42 -31.27
C GLN A 93 -33.27 44.17 -31.32
N ASN A 94 -33.82 43.80 -30.17
CA ASN A 94 -35.23 43.88 -29.79
C ASN A 94 -35.42 43.34 -28.37
N GLN A 95 -35.73 44.14 -27.36
CA GLN A 95 -37.03 44.62 -26.84
C GLN A 95 -38.02 43.49 -26.50
N ASN A 96 -38.31 43.30 -25.21
CA ASN A 96 -39.52 43.79 -24.53
C ASN A 96 -39.52 43.35 -23.02
N ARG A 97 -39.36 44.36 -22.14
CA ARG A 97 -40.39 44.97 -21.25
C ARG A 97 -40.88 44.15 -20.07
N HIS A 98 -40.47 44.68 -18.94
CA HIS A 98 -41.04 44.69 -17.58
C HIS A 98 -42.51 45.18 -17.54
N PRO A 99 -43.24 45.23 -16.38
CA PRO A 99 -42.79 45.63 -15.03
C PRO A 99 -43.52 44.88 -13.86
N GLY A 100 -43.02 44.88 -12.64
CA GLY A 100 -43.20 45.93 -11.63
C GLY A 100 -43.90 45.44 -10.39
N GLY A 101 -43.49 45.91 -9.21
CA GLY A 101 -44.26 46.10 -7.98
C GLY A 101 -43.70 45.27 -6.79
N GLU A 102 -42.78 45.85 -6.04
CA GLU A 102 -42.88 46.61 -4.77
C GLU A 102 -43.31 45.81 -3.55
N ARG A 103 -42.34 45.66 -2.63
CA ARG A 103 -42.30 46.08 -1.22
C ARG A 103 -43.63 46.09 -0.46
N ASP A 104 -43.70 45.39 0.72
CA ASP A 104 -43.65 46.15 1.95
C ASP A 104 -43.49 45.23 3.22
N THR A 105 -42.73 45.76 4.11
CA THR A 105 -42.54 45.45 5.51
C THR A 105 -43.83 45.65 6.32
N ASN A 106 -44.20 44.81 7.33
CA ASN A 106 -44.36 45.35 8.67
C ASN A 106 -44.63 44.29 9.76
N ARG A 107 -44.03 44.54 10.85
CA ARG A 107 -44.32 44.03 12.22
C ARG A 107 -45.75 44.39 12.63
N HIS A 108 -46.44 43.58 13.41
CA HIS A 108 -46.82 43.96 14.78
C HIS A 108 -47.62 42.88 15.54
N ASN A 109 -47.33 42.80 16.80
CA ASN A 109 -48.04 42.36 18.01
C ASN A 109 -49.55 42.57 18.02
N GLY A 110 -50.25 41.66 18.71
CA GLY A 110 -51.53 42.09 19.32
C GLY A 110 -52.47 40.95 19.72
N ARG A 111 -52.38 40.53 20.91
CA ARG A 111 -53.35 40.23 21.97
C ARG A 111 -54.86 40.20 21.64
N ARG A 112 -55.51 39.12 22.21
CA ARG A 112 -56.81 39.10 22.94
C ARG A 112 -58.13 39.09 22.16
N GLY A 113 -58.96 38.11 22.62
CA GLY A 113 -60.42 38.21 22.65
C GLY A 113 -61.12 36.87 22.38
N ARG A 114 -61.45 36.04 23.30
CA ARG A 114 -62.69 35.79 24.07
C ARG A 114 -63.97 35.80 23.18
N ASN A 115 -64.63 34.66 23.03
CA ASN A 115 -66.00 34.29 23.46
C ASN A 115 -66.55 33.11 22.67
N GLN A 116 -66.82 32.00 23.32
CA GLN A 116 -68.08 31.47 23.85
C GLN A 116 -69.15 30.97 22.87
N ARG A 117 -69.65 29.78 23.22
CA ARG A 117 -70.89 29.06 22.95
C ARG A 117 -70.71 27.97 21.87
N GLY A 118 -70.75 26.66 22.12
CA GLY A 118 -71.60 25.92 23.05
C GLY A 118 -72.40 24.94 22.23
N ARG A 119 -72.14 23.65 22.38
CA ARG A 119 -73.14 22.57 22.29
C ARG A 119 -72.47 21.22 22.54
N GLY A 120 -72.92 20.59 23.60
CA GLY A 120 -72.43 19.30 24.07
C GLY A 120 -72.77 18.18 23.13
N ARG A 121 -71.82 17.26 22.99
CA ARG A 121 -72.08 15.87 22.69
C ARG A 121 -71.25 15.03 23.68
N GLN A 122 -71.95 14.32 24.52
CA GLN A 122 -71.42 13.29 25.38
C GLN A 122 -70.60 12.29 24.56
N ARG A 123 -69.33 12.21 24.86
CA ARG A 123 -68.45 11.10 24.45
C ARG A 123 -68.15 10.28 25.69
N GLN A 124 -68.58 9.03 25.66
CA GLN A 124 -68.22 7.99 26.60
C GLN A 124 -66.68 7.87 26.68
N PRO A 125 -66.10 7.57 27.84
CA PRO A 125 -64.70 7.32 27.97
C PRO A 125 -64.38 5.92 27.41
N GLN A 126 -63.77 5.87 26.22
CA GLN A 126 -63.06 4.69 25.77
C GLN A 126 -61.80 4.54 26.59
N GLN A 127 -61.74 3.47 27.35
CA GLN A 127 -60.57 2.99 28.07
C GLN A 127 -59.42 2.80 27.06
N ASN A 128 -58.40 3.68 27.13
CA ASN A 128 -57.12 3.47 26.43
C ASN A 128 -56.37 2.35 27.17
N ALA A 129 -56.49 1.15 26.68
CA ALA A 129 -55.54 0.07 26.99
C ALA A 129 -54.19 0.41 26.34
N PRO A 130 -53.05 0.15 27.00
CA PRO A 130 -51.76 0.49 26.48
C PRO A 130 -51.42 -0.38 25.25
N ARG A 131 -51.28 0.26 24.08
CA ARG A 131 -50.87 -0.35 22.79
C ARG A 131 -49.38 -0.73 22.75
N ALA A 132 -48.69 -0.84 23.90
CA ALA A 132 -47.26 -1.15 23.96
C ALA A 132 -46.94 -2.65 23.87
N ASP A 133 -47.92 -3.54 24.04
CA ASP A 133 -47.63 -4.99 24.14
C ASP A 133 -47.94 -5.82 22.87
N GLN A 134 -48.47 -5.20 21.82
CA GLN A 134 -48.77 -5.92 20.58
C GLN A 134 -47.65 -5.92 19.54
N ALA A 135 -46.68 -4.98 19.63
CA ALA A 135 -45.53 -4.94 18.70
C ALA A 135 -44.43 -5.97 19.02
N GLN A 136 -44.51 -6.63 20.18
CA GLN A 136 -43.55 -7.66 20.61
C GLN A 136 -43.97 -9.10 20.36
N ARG A 137 -45.27 -9.35 19.98
CA ARG A 137 -45.79 -10.70 19.84
C ARG A 137 -45.72 -11.32 18.42
N ASP A 138 -45.36 -10.54 17.39
CA ASP A 138 -45.35 -11.05 16.00
C ASP A 138 -43.94 -11.26 15.43
N ARG A 139 -42.87 -11.27 16.22
CA ARG A 139 -41.61 -11.83 15.77
C ARG A 139 -41.61 -13.31 16.11
N ALA A 140 -42.13 -14.13 15.19
CA ALA A 140 -41.84 -15.54 15.23
C ALA A 140 -40.32 -15.74 15.45
N PRO A 141 -39.91 -16.66 16.33
CA PRO A 141 -38.49 -16.95 16.50
C PRO A 141 -37.92 -17.30 15.13
N ILE A 142 -36.94 -16.50 14.68
CA ILE A 142 -36.22 -16.77 13.44
C ILE A 142 -35.61 -18.15 13.62
N ALA A 143 -36.00 -19.11 12.80
CA ALA A 143 -35.43 -20.46 12.86
C ALA A 143 -33.92 -20.38 12.80
N PRO A 144 -33.19 -21.13 13.62
CA PRO A 144 -31.75 -21.13 13.61
C PRO A 144 -31.25 -21.53 12.22
N VAL A 145 -30.27 -20.79 11.69
CA VAL A 145 -29.62 -21.11 10.42
C VAL A 145 -28.90 -22.44 10.57
N VAL A 146 -29.23 -23.43 9.74
CA VAL A 146 -28.56 -24.74 9.75
C VAL A 146 -27.29 -24.64 8.93
N PRO A 147 -26.13 -25.09 9.44
CA PRO A 147 -24.89 -25.13 8.67
C PRO A 147 -25.02 -26.07 7.46
N ASP A 148 -24.65 -25.60 6.27
CA ASP A 148 -24.69 -26.35 5.02
C ASP A 148 -23.50 -26.16 4.10
N GLY A 149 -22.54 -25.28 4.49
CA GLY A 149 -21.36 -24.98 3.67
C GLY A 149 -20.24 -24.29 4.44
N GLU A 150 -19.19 -23.96 3.70
CA GLU A 150 -18.04 -23.19 4.18
C GLU A 150 -17.69 -22.08 3.22
N THR A 151 -17.10 -21.01 3.74
CA THR A 151 -16.58 -19.89 2.94
C THR A 151 -15.21 -19.45 3.44
N THR A 152 -14.38 -19.00 2.51
CA THR A 152 -13.09 -18.35 2.81
C THR A 152 -13.02 -17.01 2.09
N GLY A 153 -12.55 -15.99 2.80
CA GLY A 153 -12.38 -14.65 2.22
C GLY A 153 -12.00 -13.60 3.26
N TRP A 154 -11.95 -12.34 2.84
CA TRP A 154 -11.60 -11.23 3.72
C TRP A 154 -12.84 -10.54 4.26
N PHE A 155 -12.85 -10.27 5.55
CA PHE A 155 -13.97 -9.62 6.22
C PHE A 155 -14.01 -8.11 5.91
N ASP A 156 -15.19 -7.65 5.49
CA ASP A 156 -15.50 -6.25 5.20
C ASP A 156 -16.71 -5.81 6.03
N PRO A 157 -16.50 -5.01 7.12
CA PRO A 157 -17.57 -4.58 8.01
C PRO A 157 -18.49 -3.56 7.34
N GLN A 158 -19.79 -3.65 7.66
CA GLN A 158 -20.84 -2.70 7.31
C GLN A 158 -21.52 -2.19 8.59
N ARG A 159 -22.46 -1.26 8.45
CA ARG A 159 -23.17 -0.67 9.61
C ARG A 159 -23.88 -1.73 10.48
N GLU A 160 -24.43 -2.76 9.85
CA GLU A 160 -25.19 -3.82 10.51
C GLU A 160 -24.58 -5.19 10.16
N GLY A 161 -23.38 -5.50 10.67
CA GLY A 161 -22.66 -6.73 10.37
C GLY A 161 -21.54 -6.54 9.36
N GLY A 162 -21.37 -7.47 8.41
CA GLY A 162 -20.34 -7.39 7.36
C GLY A 162 -20.51 -8.48 6.33
N PHE A 163 -19.48 -8.63 5.48
CA PHE A 163 -19.44 -9.65 4.44
C PHE A 163 -18.06 -10.30 4.37
N VAL A 164 -18.04 -11.57 3.95
CA VAL A 164 -16.81 -12.26 3.58
C VAL A 164 -16.60 -12.07 2.08
N ARG A 165 -15.61 -11.26 1.70
CA ARG A 165 -15.27 -10.96 0.31
C ARG A 165 -14.34 -12.02 -0.25
N ARG A 166 -14.58 -12.49 -1.46
CA ARG A 166 -13.86 -13.62 -2.08
C ARG A 166 -12.78 -13.15 -3.05
N ALA A 167 -11.72 -13.95 -3.18
CA ALA A 167 -10.60 -13.68 -4.08
C ALA A 167 -11.00 -13.56 -5.55
N ALA A 168 -12.03 -14.30 -5.98
CA ALA A 168 -12.49 -14.32 -7.37
C ALA A 168 -12.81 -12.94 -7.96
N ASN A 169 -13.23 -11.99 -7.11
CA ASN A 169 -13.51 -10.61 -7.51
C ASN A 169 -12.56 -9.60 -6.80
N SER A 170 -11.31 -9.97 -6.62
CA SER A 170 -10.31 -9.11 -5.93
C SER A 170 -10.81 -8.55 -4.60
N TYR A 171 -11.57 -9.36 -3.84
CA TYR A 171 -12.16 -9.00 -2.55
C TYR A 171 -13.12 -7.80 -2.58
N LEU A 172 -13.65 -7.48 -3.75
CA LEU A 172 -14.71 -6.48 -3.92
C LEU A 172 -16.08 -7.11 -3.73
N ALA A 173 -17.08 -6.25 -3.47
CA ALA A 173 -18.47 -6.68 -3.25
C ALA A 173 -19.04 -7.42 -4.46
N GLU A 174 -19.62 -8.59 -4.23
CA GLU A 174 -20.33 -9.36 -5.26
C GLU A 174 -21.58 -10.06 -4.72
N PRO A 175 -22.55 -10.39 -5.60
CA PRO A 175 -23.66 -11.23 -5.23
C PRO A 175 -23.16 -12.60 -4.75
N GLY A 176 -23.67 -13.08 -3.61
CA GLY A 176 -23.24 -14.36 -3.05
C GLY A 176 -22.14 -14.30 -2.02
N ASP A 177 -21.61 -13.10 -1.68
CA ASP A 177 -20.79 -12.92 -0.50
C ASP A 177 -21.55 -13.31 0.77
N ALA A 178 -20.90 -14.08 1.65
CA ALA A 178 -21.52 -14.52 2.89
C ALA A 178 -21.68 -13.35 3.86
N TYR A 179 -22.89 -13.14 4.34
CA TYR A 179 -23.18 -12.12 5.35
C TYR A 179 -22.72 -12.56 6.73
N VAL A 180 -22.00 -11.67 7.43
CA VAL A 180 -21.54 -11.87 8.81
C VAL A 180 -22.43 -11.08 9.76
N PRO A 181 -23.26 -11.76 10.59
CA PRO A 181 -24.11 -11.08 11.56
C PRO A 181 -23.33 -10.32 12.62
N THR A 182 -23.91 -9.25 13.16
CA THR A 182 -23.28 -8.39 14.19
C THR A 182 -22.86 -9.15 15.44
N ASN A 183 -23.64 -10.18 15.85
CA ASN A 183 -23.28 -11.03 16.99
C ASN A 183 -22.00 -11.83 16.74
N ILE A 184 -21.83 -12.43 15.55
CA ILE A 184 -20.63 -13.15 15.13
C ILE A 184 -19.43 -12.18 15.08
N MET A 185 -19.63 -11.03 14.44
CA MET A 185 -18.59 -9.99 14.35
C MET A 185 -18.06 -9.58 15.74
N ARG A 186 -18.96 -9.39 16.71
CA ARG A 186 -18.60 -9.02 18.09
C ARG A 186 -18.00 -10.18 18.89
N GLN A 187 -18.56 -11.37 18.74
CA GLN A 187 -18.09 -12.57 19.43
C GLN A 187 -16.62 -12.86 19.10
N TYR A 188 -16.24 -12.75 17.83
CA TYR A 188 -14.88 -13.03 17.36
C TYR A 188 -14.01 -11.79 17.22
N MET A 189 -14.48 -10.60 17.64
CA MET A 189 -13.75 -9.33 17.54
C MET A 189 -13.16 -9.11 16.15
N LEU A 190 -13.93 -9.39 15.09
CA LEU A 190 -13.50 -9.32 13.71
C LEU A 190 -13.14 -7.88 13.32
N ARG A 191 -12.02 -7.73 12.61
CA ARG A 191 -11.52 -6.46 12.06
C ARG A 191 -11.52 -6.51 10.55
N ARG A 192 -11.70 -5.36 9.89
CA ARG A 192 -11.59 -5.26 8.43
C ARG A 192 -10.29 -5.88 7.93
N GLY A 193 -10.36 -6.69 6.87
CA GLY A 193 -9.22 -7.39 6.30
C GLY A 193 -8.82 -8.69 6.99
N ASP A 194 -9.55 -9.14 8.03
CA ASP A 194 -9.37 -10.49 8.57
C ASP A 194 -9.76 -11.53 7.52
N GLN A 195 -8.90 -12.49 7.27
CA GLN A 195 -9.25 -13.68 6.49
C GLN A 195 -10.00 -14.64 7.39
N LEU A 196 -11.19 -15.03 6.97
CA LEU A 196 -12.04 -15.97 7.69
C LEU A 196 -12.09 -17.30 6.95
N LEU A 197 -11.96 -18.38 7.68
CA LEU A 197 -12.52 -19.68 7.32
C LEU A 197 -13.75 -19.86 8.18
N ALA A 198 -14.94 -19.85 7.57
CA ALA A 198 -16.19 -19.80 8.30
C ALA A 198 -17.20 -20.81 7.79
N THR A 199 -17.98 -21.38 8.71
CA THR A 199 -19.14 -22.22 8.41
C THR A 199 -20.30 -21.33 8.02
N THR A 200 -21.01 -21.68 6.96
CA THR A 200 -22.15 -20.94 6.41
C THR A 200 -23.42 -21.78 6.42
N GLY A 201 -24.56 -21.10 6.32
CA GLY A 201 -25.86 -21.67 6.09
C GLY A 201 -26.74 -20.67 5.37
N HIS A 202 -28.01 -21.03 5.08
CA HIS A 202 -28.95 -20.17 4.39
C HIS A 202 -30.01 -19.61 5.34
N ASP A 203 -30.26 -18.30 5.30
CA ASP A 203 -31.35 -17.69 6.04
C ASP A 203 -32.70 -17.90 5.31
N HIS A 204 -33.78 -17.46 5.93
CA HIS A 204 -35.14 -17.54 5.37
C HIS A 204 -35.32 -16.81 4.03
N ARG A 205 -34.34 -15.97 3.64
CA ARG A 205 -34.30 -15.26 2.35
C ARG A 205 -33.31 -15.88 1.37
N GLN A 206 -32.80 -17.07 1.65
CA GLN A 206 -31.80 -17.77 0.84
C GLN A 206 -30.49 -17.02 0.70
N ARG A 207 -30.13 -16.11 1.66
CA ARG A 207 -28.83 -15.48 1.69
C ARG A 207 -27.87 -16.39 2.42
N VAL A 208 -26.62 -16.47 1.91
CA VAL A 208 -25.53 -17.14 2.60
C VAL A 208 -25.16 -16.32 3.85
N VAL A 209 -25.18 -16.96 5.01
CA VAL A 209 -24.92 -16.32 6.31
C VAL A 209 -23.86 -17.11 7.05
N VAL A 210 -22.88 -16.43 7.63
CA VAL A 210 -21.89 -17.04 8.51
C VAL A 210 -22.55 -17.43 9.83
N VAL A 211 -22.45 -18.71 10.18
CA VAL A 211 -22.98 -19.28 11.42
C VAL A 211 -21.91 -19.36 12.48
N ASP A 212 -20.66 -19.70 12.08
CA ASP A 212 -19.52 -19.86 12.98
C ASP A 212 -18.22 -19.56 12.26
N VAL A 213 -17.16 -19.18 13.01
CA VAL A 213 -15.82 -18.89 12.47
C VAL A 213 -14.84 -19.92 12.99
N LYS A 214 -14.23 -20.69 12.08
CA LYS A 214 -13.25 -21.73 12.40
C LYS A 214 -11.85 -21.17 12.59
N GLU A 215 -11.44 -20.27 11.68
CA GLU A 215 -10.12 -19.65 11.69
C GLU A 215 -10.18 -18.17 11.33
N ILE A 216 -9.30 -17.40 11.92
CA ILE A 216 -9.07 -15.98 11.61
C ILE A 216 -7.59 -15.82 11.26
N ASN A 217 -7.28 -15.46 10.00
CA ASN A 217 -5.92 -15.30 9.50
C ASN A 217 -5.04 -16.56 9.62
N GLY A 218 -5.64 -17.75 9.59
CA GLY A 218 -4.95 -19.04 9.76
C GLY A 218 -4.59 -19.36 11.21
N ALA A 219 -5.14 -18.63 12.18
CA ALA A 219 -5.01 -18.89 13.61
C ALA A 219 -6.38 -19.22 14.22
N SER A 220 -6.37 -19.78 15.43
CA SER A 220 -7.61 -19.98 16.18
C SER A 220 -8.26 -18.62 16.54
N PRO A 221 -9.59 -18.54 16.67
CA PRO A 221 -10.25 -17.31 17.05
C PRO A 221 -9.75 -16.71 18.37
N ASP A 222 -9.39 -17.54 19.35
CA ASP A 222 -8.86 -17.10 20.65
C ASP A 222 -7.47 -16.46 20.52
N GLU A 223 -6.64 -16.98 19.66
CA GLU A 223 -5.32 -16.43 19.34
C GLU A 223 -5.44 -15.11 18.60
N ALA A 224 -6.31 -15.08 17.59
CA ALA A 224 -6.59 -13.87 16.82
C ALA A 224 -7.15 -12.73 17.68
N ALA A 225 -7.94 -13.04 18.73
CA ALA A 225 -8.50 -12.07 19.66
C ALA A 225 -7.43 -11.33 20.49
N ARG A 226 -6.30 -11.98 20.77
CA ARG A 226 -5.21 -11.44 21.61
C ARG A 226 -4.23 -10.55 20.86
N ARG A 227 -4.33 -10.49 19.50
CA ARG A 227 -3.41 -9.70 18.69
C ARG A 227 -3.47 -8.20 19.02
N PRO A 228 -2.31 -7.49 19.04
CA PRO A 228 -2.27 -6.05 19.24
C PRO A 228 -2.96 -5.32 18.08
N ASP A 229 -3.26 -4.04 18.27
CA ASP A 229 -3.67 -3.17 17.17
C ASP A 229 -2.44 -2.69 16.39
N PHE A 230 -2.52 -2.64 15.05
CA PHE A 230 -1.42 -2.19 14.19
C PHE A 230 -0.90 -0.80 14.56
N GLY A 231 -1.79 0.09 15.01
CA GLY A 231 -1.43 1.44 15.43
C GLY A 231 -0.57 1.49 16.69
N SER A 232 -0.63 0.45 17.54
CA SER A 232 0.15 0.35 18.77
C SER A 232 1.56 -0.26 18.56
N LEU A 233 1.83 -0.84 17.38
CA LEU A 233 3.11 -1.47 17.07
C LEU A 233 4.20 -0.41 16.86
N ILE A 234 5.29 -0.52 17.61
CA ILE A 234 6.43 0.41 17.52
C ILE A 234 7.25 0.12 16.27
N ALA A 235 7.45 1.17 15.45
CA ALA A 235 8.23 1.07 14.23
C ALA A 235 9.72 1.14 14.53
N SER A 236 10.51 0.26 13.88
CA SER A 236 11.96 0.26 13.83
C SER A 236 12.49 0.52 12.42
N TYR A 237 13.77 0.79 12.29
CA TYR A 237 14.43 0.82 10.98
C TYR A 237 14.50 -0.58 10.38
N PRO A 238 14.38 -0.73 9.03
CA PRO A 238 14.69 -1.98 8.35
C PRO A 238 16.14 -2.40 8.61
N GLU A 239 16.34 -3.58 9.19
CA GLU A 239 17.68 -4.17 9.48
C GLU A 239 17.86 -5.53 8.79
N ARG A 240 16.75 -6.18 8.37
CA ARG A 240 16.80 -7.41 7.60
C ARG A 240 16.63 -7.08 6.12
N LYS A 241 17.61 -7.45 5.30
CA LYS A 241 17.57 -7.26 3.85
C LYS A 241 16.54 -8.20 3.22
N LEU A 242 15.69 -7.66 2.34
CA LEU A 242 14.82 -8.42 1.44
C LEU A 242 15.65 -8.74 0.18
N LYS A 243 16.48 -9.79 0.26
CA LYS A 243 17.42 -10.18 -0.80
C LYS A 243 16.66 -10.63 -2.06
N LEU A 244 16.93 -9.99 -3.19
CA LEU A 244 16.27 -10.31 -4.46
C LEU A 244 17.09 -11.27 -5.32
N GLU A 245 18.43 -11.27 -5.20
CA GLU A 245 19.33 -12.17 -5.92
C GLU A 245 19.00 -13.64 -5.63
N THR A 246 18.73 -14.43 -6.67
CA THR A 246 18.31 -15.84 -6.54
C THR A 246 19.42 -16.85 -6.78
N GLY A 247 20.63 -16.41 -7.13
CA GLY A 247 21.77 -17.27 -7.46
C GLY A 247 21.68 -17.91 -8.85
N ARG A 248 20.70 -17.54 -9.67
CA ARG A 248 20.60 -17.99 -11.05
C ARG A 248 21.64 -17.28 -11.92
N PRO A 249 22.05 -17.86 -13.09
CA PRO A 249 22.99 -17.21 -13.97
C PRO A 249 22.48 -15.86 -14.47
N ALA A 250 23.26 -14.78 -14.26
CA ALA A 250 22.90 -13.41 -14.61
C ALA A 250 23.41 -13.01 -16.03
N LYS A 251 23.30 -13.91 -17.02
CA LYS A 251 23.69 -13.64 -18.40
C LYS A 251 22.71 -12.76 -19.19
N GLY A 252 21.58 -12.41 -18.56
CA GLY A 252 20.50 -11.59 -19.07
C GLY A 252 19.25 -11.76 -18.21
N GLY A 253 18.19 -10.98 -18.50
CA GLY A 253 16.89 -11.14 -17.88
C GLY A 253 16.78 -10.70 -16.42
N PRO A 254 15.83 -11.30 -15.66
CA PRO A 254 15.45 -10.81 -14.32
C PRO A 254 16.56 -10.82 -13.27
N GLU A 255 17.51 -11.76 -13.35
CA GLU A 255 18.59 -11.86 -12.35
C GLU A 255 19.56 -10.68 -12.40
N LEU A 256 19.88 -10.13 -13.58
CA LEU A 256 20.63 -8.88 -13.69
C LEU A 256 19.95 -7.74 -12.92
N THR A 257 18.63 -7.63 -13.10
CA THR A 257 17.82 -6.60 -12.43
C THR A 257 17.84 -6.78 -10.92
N ARG A 258 17.62 -8.00 -10.42
CA ARG A 258 17.64 -8.34 -8.99
C ARG A 258 18.95 -8.01 -8.34
N ARG A 259 20.05 -8.44 -8.95
CA ARG A 259 21.40 -8.18 -8.47
C ARG A 259 21.76 -6.70 -8.49
N ALA A 260 21.37 -5.97 -9.53
CA ALA A 260 21.57 -4.52 -9.61
C ALA A 260 20.81 -3.77 -8.50
N ILE A 261 19.54 -4.13 -8.23
CA ILE A 261 18.76 -3.53 -7.15
C ILE A 261 19.43 -3.80 -5.80
N ASP A 262 19.83 -5.04 -5.52
CA ASP A 262 20.49 -5.42 -4.28
C ASP A 262 21.79 -4.68 -3.99
N LEU A 263 22.51 -4.21 -5.04
CA LEU A 263 23.74 -3.42 -4.93
C LEU A 263 23.48 -1.91 -4.81
N ILE A 264 22.50 -1.39 -5.60
CA ILE A 264 22.31 0.06 -5.76
C ILE A 264 21.28 0.60 -4.75
N ALA A 265 20.15 -0.09 -4.60
CA ALA A 265 19.04 0.34 -3.74
C ALA A 265 18.45 -0.85 -3.00
N PRO A 266 19.21 -1.44 -2.04
CA PRO A 266 18.76 -2.61 -1.30
C PRO A 266 17.46 -2.33 -0.57
N ILE A 267 16.52 -3.28 -0.64
CA ILE A 267 15.24 -3.19 0.03
C ILE A 267 15.33 -3.98 1.34
N GLY A 268 14.85 -3.41 2.43
CA GLY A 268 14.72 -4.11 3.71
C GLY A 268 13.27 -4.40 4.06
N TYR A 269 13.06 -5.36 4.94
CA TYR A 269 11.75 -5.63 5.51
C TYR A 269 11.23 -4.41 6.28
N GLY A 270 10.07 -3.89 5.89
CA GLY A 270 9.52 -2.64 6.42
C GLY A 270 9.87 -1.39 5.61
N GLN A 271 10.50 -1.56 4.44
CA GLN A 271 10.90 -0.46 3.56
C GLN A 271 9.70 0.21 2.88
N ARG A 272 9.80 1.53 2.69
CA ARG A 272 8.95 2.32 1.80
C ARG A 272 9.74 2.61 0.53
N ALA A 273 9.67 1.69 -0.44
CA ALA A 273 10.43 1.79 -1.68
C ALA A 273 9.57 2.43 -2.78
N LEU A 274 10.10 3.45 -3.42
CA LEU A 274 9.48 4.15 -4.54
C LEU A 274 10.26 3.88 -5.82
N ILE A 275 9.60 3.25 -6.81
CA ILE A 275 10.14 3.05 -8.15
C ILE A 275 9.67 4.21 -9.01
N VAL A 276 10.58 5.11 -9.34
CA VAL A 276 10.31 6.31 -10.15
C VAL A 276 10.49 5.96 -11.61
N ALA A 277 9.38 5.85 -12.35
CA ALA A 277 9.40 5.31 -13.70
C ALA A 277 8.80 6.29 -14.73
N PRO A 278 9.61 6.82 -15.66
CA PRO A 278 9.08 7.42 -16.87
C PRO A 278 8.42 6.35 -17.77
N ALA A 279 7.54 6.81 -18.67
CA ALA A 279 6.88 5.91 -19.60
C ALA A 279 7.91 5.13 -20.43
N ARG A 280 7.69 3.82 -20.62
CA ARG A 280 8.53 2.88 -21.41
C ARG A 280 9.95 2.66 -20.88
N ALA A 281 10.22 2.98 -19.61
CA ALA A 281 11.54 2.74 -18.99
C ALA A 281 11.77 1.30 -18.48
N GLY A 282 10.87 0.35 -18.73
CA GLY A 282 11.00 -1.04 -18.28
C GLY A 282 10.40 -1.30 -16.89
N LYS A 283 9.42 -0.49 -16.44
CA LYS A 283 8.73 -0.62 -15.17
C LYS A 283 8.24 -2.05 -14.89
N THR A 284 7.49 -2.64 -15.81
CA THR A 284 6.87 -3.97 -15.64
C THR A 284 7.93 -5.07 -15.48
N MET A 285 9.00 -5.05 -16.27
CA MET A 285 10.12 -6.01 -16.14
C MET A 285 10.82 -5.91 -14.78
N LEU A 286 10.96 -4.67 -14.26
CA LEU A 286 11.56 -4.45 -12.95
C LEU A 286 10.67 -4.99 -11.84
N LEU A 287 9.36 -4.73 -11.90
CA LEU A 287 8.38 -5.26 -10.94
C LEU A 287 8.35 -6.79 -10.95
N GLN A 288 8.32 -7.40 -12.13
CA GLN A 288 8.37 -8.84 -12.29
C GLN A 288 9.63 -9.43 -11.64
N ALA A 289 10.80 -8.82 -11.88
CA ALA A 289 12.04 -9.28 -11.27
C ALA A 289 11.99 -9.21 -9.72
N ILE A 290 11.40 -8.14 -9.16
CA ILE A 290 11.23 -7.99 -7.70
C ILE A 290 10.27 -9.04 -7.15
N VAL A 291 9.07 -9.16 -7.73
CA VAL A 291 8.02 -10.10 -7.28
C VAL A 291 8.55 -11.54 -7.28
N GLU A 292 9.19 -11.97 -8.37
CA GLU A 292 9.79 -13.31 -8.47
C GLU A 292 10.92 -13.50 -7.46
N GLY A 293 11.80 -12.51 -7.29
CA GLY A 293 12.90 -12.57 -6.30
C GLY A 293 12.38 -12.73 -4.87
N VAL A 294 11.33 -11.99 -4.51
CA VAL A 294 10.67 -12.11 -3.21
C VAL A 294 10.02 -13.49 -3.04
N ALA A 295 9.27 -13.96 -4.03
CA ALA A 295 8.59 -15.25 -3.96
C ALA A 295 9.57 -16.43 -3.80
N ILE A 296 10.72 -16.37 -4.48
CA ILE A 296 11.72 -17.43 -4.42
C ILE A 296 12.49 -17.41 -3.10
N ASN A 297 12.98 -16.24 -2.68
CA ASN A 297 13.88 -16.14 -1.53
C ASN A 297 13.16 -16.02 -0.19
N HIS A 298 11.91 -15.58 -0.20
CA HIS A 298 11.13 -15.25 1.01
C HIS A 298 9.76 -15.92 1.01
N PRO A 299 9.67 -17.27 0.87
CA PRO A 299 8.39 -17.99 0.78
C PRO A 299 7.52 -17.85 2.04
N GLN A 300 8.13 -17.47 3.18
CA GLN A 300 7.41 -17.23 4.43
C GLN A 300 6.73 -15.84 4.47
N ALA A 301 7.15 -14.90 3.60
CA ALA A 301 6.53 -13.57 3.52
C ALA A 301 5.23 -13.63 2.70
N VAL A 302 4.20 -12.94 3.18
CA VAL A 302 2.96 -12.80 2.39
C VAL A 302 3.18 -11.73 1.34
N LEU A 303 3.19 -12.16 0.07
CA LEU A 303 3.41 -11.28 -1.09
C LEU A 303 2.06 -10.93 -1.73
N LEU A 304 1.69 -9.65 -1.69
CA LEU A 304 0.50 -9.08 -2.30
C LEU A 304 0.90 -8.19 -3.48
N VAL A 305 0.37 -8.46 -4.66
CA VAL A 305 0.56 -7.63 -5.85
C VAL A 305 -0.71 -6.84 -6.09
N LEU A 306 -0.66 -5.53 -5.85
CA LEU A 306 -1.80 -4.63 -5.95
C LEU A 306 -1.71 -3.81 -7.24
N LEU A 307 -2.64 -4.07 -8.17
CA LEU A 307 -2.72 -3.38 -9.45
C LEU A 307 -3.93 -2.43 -9.45
N VAL A 308 -3.68 -1.13 -9.57
CA VAL A 308 -4.71 -0.09 -9.49
C VAL A 308 -4.74 0.72 -10.77
N ASP A 309 -5.88 0.71 -11.46
CA ASP A 309 -6.08 1.44 -12.73
C ASP A 309 -5.06 1.01 -13.82
N GLU A 310 -4.63 -0.26 -13.79
CA GLU A 310 -3.77 -0.85 -14.82
C GLU A 310 -4.61 -1.54 -15.91
N ARG A 311 -3.96 -1.87 -17.04
CA ARG A 311 -4.65 -2.46 -18.19
C ARG A 311 -5.07 -3.90 -17.91
N PRO A 312 -6.24 -4.36 -18.41
CA PRO A 312 -6.71 -5.73 -18.21
C PRO A 312 -5.70 -6.78 -18.68
N GLU A 313 -4.98 -6.54 -19.78
CA GLU A 313 -3.94 -7.44 -20.29
C GLU A 313 -2.74 -7.54 -19.33
N GLU A 314 -2.31 -6.43 -18.70
CA GLU A 314 -1.22 -6.41 -17.72
C GLU A 314 -1.64 -7.12 -16.42
N VAL A 315 -2.92 -6.96 -16.02
CA VAL A 315 -3.51 -7.68 -14.88
C VAL A 315 -3.53 -9.18 -15.15
N SER A 316 -4.00 -9.60 -16.33
CA SER A 316 -4.06 -11.02 -16.71
C SER A 316 -2.68 -11.66 -16.80
N GLU A 317 -1.69 -10.94 -17.29
CA GLU A 317 -0.29 -11.38 -17.33
C GLU A 317 0.25 -11.66 -15.93
N MET A 318 0.04 -10.72 -14.98
CA MET A 318 0.50 -10.89 -13.59
C MET A 318 -0.19 -12.04 -12.87
N ILE A 319 -1.49 -12.25 -13.09
CA ILE A 319 -2.23 -13.39 -12.53
C ILE A 319 -1.68 -14.71 -13.11
N THR A 320 -1.49 -14.78 -14.42
CA THR A 320 -1.00 -15.99 -15.10
C THR A 320 0.43 -16.33 -14.70
N TRP A 321 1.23 -15.31 -14.36
CA TRP A 321 2.61 -15.49 -13.95
C TRP A 321 2.74 -16.20 -12.59
N GLY A 322 1.73 -16.11 -11.73
CA GLY A 322 1.54 -17.00 -10.58
C GLY A 322 2.45 -16.74 -9.36
N TYR A 323 3.09 -15.58 -9.27
CA TYR A 323 3.88 -15.19 -8.11
C TYR A 323 3.14 -14.19 -7.22
N GLY A 324 2.89 -14.57 -5.98
CA GLY A 324 2.14 -13.75 -5.02
C GLY A 324 0.64 -13.76 -5.25
N GLU A 325 -0.10 -13.13 -4.34
CA GLU A 325 -1.55 -12.96 -4.46
C GLU A 325 -1.84 -11.66 -5.20
N VAL A 326 -2.41 -11.75 -6.41
CA VAL A 326 -2.74 -10.58 -7.24
C VAL A 326 -4.12 -10.08 -6.87
N VAL A 327 -4.21 -8.81 -6.45
CA VAL A 327 -5.45 -8.10 -6.17
C VAL A 327 -5.51 -6.88 -7.09
N ALA A 328 -6.53 -6.80 -7.92
CA ALA A 328 -6.53 -5.83 -9.01
C ALA A 328 -7.87 -5.09 -9.17
N SER A 329 -7.78 -3.87 -9.66
CA SER A 329 -8.89 -3.10 -10.21
C SER A 329 -8.42 -2.42 -11.50
N SER A 330 -8.82 -2.98 -12.65
CA SER A 330 -8.41 -2.54 -13.99
C SER A 330 -9.01 -1.18 -14.37
N PHE A 331 -8.42 -0.51 -15.37
CA PHE A 331 -8.77 0.88 -15.71
C PHE A 331 -10.21 1.08 -16.21
N ASP A 332 -10.89 0.04 -16.66
CA ASP A 332 -12.30 0.02 -17.06
C ASP A 332 -13.28 0.10 -15.87
N MET A 333 -12.75 -0.05 -14.64
CA MET A 333 -13.55 0.03 -13.42
C MET A 333 -13.67 1.47 -12.90
N PRO A 334 -14.76 1.80 -12.19
CA PRO A 334 -14.92 3.13 -11.59
C PRO A 334 -13.91 3.38 -10.47
N ALA A 335 -13.52 4.65 -10.28
CA ALA A 335 -12.52 5.08 -9.29
C ALA A 335 -12.81 4.60 -7.85
N VAL A 336 -14.08 4.45 -7.47
CA VAL A 336 -14.49 3.91 -6.16
C VAL A 336 -13.94 2.48 -5.95
N ARG A 337 -13.96 1.63 -6.99
CA ARG A 337 -13.40 0.28 -6.90
C ARG A 337 -11.89 0.29 -6.69
N HIS A 338 -11.17 1.24 -7.29
CA HIS A 338 -9.74 1.41 -7.08
C HIS A 338 -9.42 1.74 -5.62
N THR A 339 -10.21 2.62 -5.00
CA THR A 339 -10.03 2.99 -3.59
C THR A 339 -10.43 1.85 -2.65
N ASP A 340 -11.52 1.13 -2.92
CA ASP A 340 -12.00 0.03 -2.08
C ASP A 340 -11.00 -1.15 -2.04
N VAL A 341 -10.46 -1.54 -3.19
CA VAL A 341 -9.43 -2.57 -3.30
C VAL A 341 -8.17 -2.16 -2.53
N THR A 342 -7.74 -0.91 -2.68
CA THR A 342 -6.56 -0.38 -1.99
C THR A 342 -6.72 -0.43 -0.47
N GLU A 343 -7.87 0.02 0.04
CA GLU A 343 -8.15 0.00 1.47
C GLU A 343 -8.23 -1.44 2.01
N MET A 344 -8.85 -2.36 1.26
CA MET A 344 -8.97 -3.76 1.66
C MET A 344 -7.61 -4.45 1.77
N VAL A 345 -6.72 -4.24 0.78
CA VAL A 345 -5.35 -4.79 0.80
C VAL A 345 -4.54 -4.24 1.96
N LEU A 346 -4.65 -2.93 2.24
CA LEU A 346 -3.95 -2.33 3.38
C LEU A 346 -4.42 -2.91 4.72
N GLU A 347 -5.73 -3.04 4.91
CA GLU A 347 -6.27 -3.63 6.14
C GLU A 347 -5.89 -5.11 6.27
N ARG A 348 -5.91 -5.88 5.17
CA ARG A 348 -5.39 -7.25 5.14
C ARG A 348 -3.93 -7.31 5.60
N ALA A 349 -3.07 -6.48 5.03
CA ALA A 349 -1.66 -6.43 5.39
C ALA A 349 -1.45 -6.09 6.88
N ARG A 350 -2.22 -5.13 7.41
CA ARG A 350 -2.18 -4.77 8.83
C ARG A 350 -2.55 -5.95 9.73
N ARG A 351 -3.61 -6.71 9.38
CA ARG A 351 -4.03 -7.91 10.14
C ARG A 351 -2.94 -8.97 10.22
N LEU A 352 -2.19 -9.14 9.14
CA LEU A 352 -1.07 -10.10 9.10
C LEU A 352 0.12 -9.64 9.95
N VAL A 353 0.46 -8.35 9.89
CA VAL A 353 1.56 -7.80 10.71
C VAL A 353 1.23 -7.82 12.20
N GLU A 354 -0.05 -7.64 12.59
CA GLU A 354 -0.51 -7.81 13.97
C GLU A 354 -0.25 -9.23 14.52
N LEU A 355 -0.11 -10.22 13.64
CA LEU A 355 0.26 -11.60 13.96
C LEU A 355 1.77 -11.87 13.81
N GLY A 356 2.59 -10.84 13.70
CA GLY A 356 4.04 -10.97 13.56
C GLY A 356 4.52 -11.45 12.19
N LYS A 357 3.65 -11.47 11.15
CA LYS A 357 4.03 -11.89 9.80
C LYS A 357 4.73 -10.77 9.03
N ASP A 358 5.63 -11.17 8.13
CA ASP A 358 6.22 -10.26 7.15
C ASP A 358 5.30 -10.18 5.92
N VAL A 359 4.96 -8.95 5.53
CA VAL A 359 4.08 -8.68 4.37
C VAL A 359 4.82 -7.77 3.40
N VAL A 360 4.78 -8.12 2.13
CA VAL A 360 5.32 -7.31 1.03
C VAL A 360 4.18 -6.95 0.09
N ILE A 361 3.90 -5.66 -0.06
CA ILE A 361 2.97 -5.14 -1.07
C ILE A 361 3.78 -4.56 -2.21
N VAL A 362 3.56 -5.08 -3.43
CA VAL A 362 4.05 -4.48 -4.67
C VAL A 362 2.89 -3.78 -5.35
N LEU A 363 2.94 -2.43 -5.40
CA LEU A 363 1.85 -1.58 -5.90
C LEU A 363 2.17 -0.97 -7.27
N ASP A 364 1.38 -1.25 -8.25
CA ASP A 364 1.39 -0.59 -9.55
C ASP A 364 0.02 0.06 -9.83
N SER A 365 -0.17 1.38 -9.77
CA SER A 365 0.79 2.41 -9.37
C SER A 365 0.23 3.35 -8.31
N ILE A 366 1.11 3.92 -7.50
CA ILE A 366 0.73 4.89 -6.45
C ILE A 366 0.19 6.19 -7.06
N THR A 367 0.66 6.58 -8.25
CA THR A 367 0.17 7.76 -8.98
C THR A 367 -1.29 7.58 -9.37
N ARG A 368 -1.65 6.42 -9.93
CA ARG A 368 -3.02 6.11 -10.33
C ARG A 368 -3.94 5.94 -9.12
N MET A 369 -3.43 5.31 -8.06
CA MET A 369 -4.13 5.25 -6.77
C MET A 369 -4.48 6.65 -6.26
N ALA A 370 -3.52 7.59 -6.25
CA ALA A 370 -3.76 8.96 -5.81
C ALA A 370 -4.78 9.71 -6.69
N ARG A 371 -4.75 9.48 -8.01
CA ARG A 371 -5.75 10.02 -8.95
C ARG A 371 -7.16 9.49 -8.64
N ALA A 372 -7.29 8.20 -8.32
CA ALA A 372 -8.57 7.61 -7.94
C ALA A 372 -9.14 8.25 -6.67
N TYR A 373 -8.29 8.45 -5.64
CA TYR A 373 -8.71 9.16 -4.42
C TYR A 373 -9.10 10.61 -4.71
N ASN A 374 -8.39 11.31 -5.61
CA ASN A 374 -8.76 12.67 -6.00
C ASN A 374 -10.13 12.74 -6.70
N THR A 375 -10.54 11.67 -7.36
CA THR A 375 -11.86 11.59 -8.02
C THR A 375 -12.97 11.24 -7.03
N VAL A 376 -12.69 10.40 -6.03
CA VAL A 376 -13.71 9.85 -5.10
C VAL A 376 -13.92 10.73 -3.88
N GLU A 377 -12.83 11.33 -3.34
CA GLU A 377 -12.94 12.17 -2.14
C GLU A 377 -13.68 13.48 -2.46
N ARG A 378 -14.59 13.84 -1.58
CA ARG A 378 -15.28 15.15 -1.68
C ARG A 378 -14.24 16.24 -1.42
N GLY A 379 -13.91 17.01 -2.45
CA GLY A 379 -12.94 18.09 -2.39
C GLY A 379 -13.28 19.12 -1.31
N THR A 380 -12.25 19.60 -0.63
CA THR A 380 -12.37 20.72 0.33
C THR A 380 -12.54 22.08 -0.38
N GLY A 381 -12.45 22.09 -1.71
CA GLY A 381 -12.40 23.31 -2.54
C GLY A 381 -11.03 23.99 -2.54
N ARG A 382 -10.03 23.43 -1.83
CA ARG A 382 -8.64 23.91 -1.84
C ARG A 382 -7.81 22.99 -2.72
N THR A 383 -7.63 23.39 -3.97
CA THR A 383 -6.83 22.65 -4.93
C THR A 383 -5.37 23.08 -4.90
N LEU A 384 -4.48 22.10 -4.89
CA LEU A 384 -3.05 22.24 -5.17
C LEU A 384 -2.85 22.44 -6.68
N SER A 385 -1.61 22.69 -7.10
CA SER A 385 -1.25 22.75 -8.52
C SER A 385 -1.71 21.46 -9.24
N GLY A 386 -2.16 21.60 -10.50
CA GLY A 386 -2.61 20.48 -11.30
C GLY A 386 -4.01 19.94 -10.99
N GLY A 387 -4.81 20.61 -10.14
CA GLY A 387 -6.20 20.19 -9.84
C GLY A 387 -6.29 19.09 -8.79
N LEU A 388 -5.24 18.85 -8.01
CA LEU A 388 -5.23 17.91 -6.90
C LEU A 388 -5.85 18.56 -5.66
N ASP A 389 -6.87 17.95 -5.05
CA ASP A 389 -7.41 18.43 -3.78
C ASP A 389 -6.44 18.11 -2.63
N SER A 390 -6.27 19.06 -1.72
CA SER A 390 -5.33 18.90 -0.59
C SER A 390 -5.68 17.73 0.33
N SER A 391 -6.95 17.34 0.43
CA SER A 391 -7.42 16.21 1.24
C SER A 391 -7.24 14.86 0.56
N ALA A 392 -7.22 14.83 -0.78
CA ALA A 392 -7.15 13.59 -1.57
C ALA A 392 -5.86 12.78 -1.32
N MET A 393 -4.76 13.46 -0.93
CA MET A 393 -3.49 12.80 -0.64
C MET A 393 -3.40 12.16 0.75
N ALA A 394 -4.34 12.43 1.65
CA ALA A 394 -4.25 11.95 3.04
C ALA A 394 -4.25 10.41 3.12
N LYS A 395 -5.18 9.73 2.45
CA LYS A 395 -5.28 8.27 2.43
C LYS A 395 -4.13 7.60 1.67
N PRO A 396 -3.75 8.05 0.45
CA PRO A 396 -2.56 7.54 -0.24
C PRO A 396 -1.27 7.67 0.56
N LYS A 397 -1.05 8.80 1.25
CA LYS A 397 0.09 8.97 2.16
C LYS A 397 0.02 8.03 3.36
N ALA A 398 -1.16 7.86 3.97
CA ALA A 398 -1.35 6.93 5.08
C ALA A 398 -1.12 5.46 4.63
N PHE A 399 -1.51 5.10 3.41
CA PHE A 399 -1.21 3.81 2.81
C PHE A 399 0.31 3.59 2.75
N PHE A 400 1.04 4.43 2.03
CA PHE A 400 2.48 4.29 1.85
C PHE A 400 3.25 4.46 3.16
N GLY A 401 2.82 5.39 4.02
CA GLY A 401 3.38 5.63 5.35
C GLY A 401 3.13 4.52 6.36
N SER A 402 2.23 3.56 6.07
CA SER A 402 1.99 2.39 6.93
C SER A 402 3.16 1.41 6.93
N ALA A 403 3.98 1.40 5.89
CA ALA A 403 5.13 0.50 5.80
C ALA A 403 6.13 0.76 6.94
N ARG A 404 6.46 -0.31 7.67
CA ARG A 404 7.37 -0.30 8.82
C ARG A 404 7.90 -1.69 9.14
N SER A 405 9.08 -1.77 9.72
CA SER A 405 9.53 -2.92 10.49
C SER A 405 8.99 -2.77 11.91
N VAL A 406 8.50 -3.83 12.52
CA VAL A 406 8.04 -3.84 13.91
C VAL A 406 9.18 -4.29 14.81
N ALA A 407 9.39 -3.57 15.90
CA ALA A 407 10.42 -3.91 16.86
C ALA A 407 10.18 -5.32 17.45
N PRO A 408 11.21 -6.18 17.59
CA PRO A 408 11.06 -7.56 18.04
C PRO A 408 10.32 -7.71 19.37
N GLU A 409 10.52 -6.79 20.31
CA GLU A 409 9.84 -6.73 21.62
C GLU A 409 8.33 -6.47 21.51
N HIS A 410 7.84 -6.05 20.35
CA HIS A 410 6.43 -5.83 20.05
C HIS A 410 5.83 -6.87 19.10
N GLY A 411 6.42 -8.07 19.05
CA GLY A 411 5.94 -9.20 18.27
C GLY A 411 6.62 -9.37 16.90
N GLY A 412 7.47 -8.44 16.49
CA GLY A 412 8.18 -8.52 15.21
C GLY A 412 7.25 -8.38 14.00
N GLY A 413 7.70 -8.92 12.86
CA GLY A 413 7.00 -8.79 11.58
C GLY A 413 7.28 -7.45 10.88
N SER A 414 6.76 -7.30 9.67
CA SER A 414 6.96 -6.08 8.91
C SER A 414 5.90 -5.87 7.82
N LEU A 415 5.67 -4.61 7.46
CA LEU A 415 4.97 -4.22 6.25
C LEU A 415 5.94 -3.49 5.32
N THR A 416 6.30 -4.11 4.22
CA THR A 416 7.12 -3.52 3.15
C THR A 416 6.20 -3.09 2.02
N ILE A 417 6.34 -1.86 1.52
CA ILE A 417 5.59 -1.37 0.37
C ILE A 417 6.57 -0.92 -0.71
N ILE A 418 6.47 -1.54 -1.88
CA ILE A 418 7.24 -1.23 -3.08
C ILE A 418 6.25 -0.68 -4.10
N ALA A 419 6.26 0.63 -4.33
CA ALA A 419 5.27 1.29 -5.16
C ALA A 419 5.90 1.97 -6.37
N THR A 420 5.23 1.91 -7.53
CA THR A 420 5.64 2.64 -8.72
C THR A 420 5.01 4.02 -8.74
N ALA A 421 5.83 5.04 -9.04
CA ALA A 421 5.39 6.40 -9.31
C ALA A 421 5.68 6.75 -10.78
N LEU A 422 4.65 7.21 -11.48
CA LEU A 422 4.76 7.65 -12.87
C LEU A 422 5.27 9.09 -12.91
N VAL A 423 6.30 9.33 -13.71
CA VAL A 423 6.88 10.64 -13.92
C VAL A 423 6.98 10.94 -15.42
N GLU A 424 7.23 12.21 -15.79
CA GLU A 424 7.34 12.65 -17.19
C GLU A 424 6.08 12.31 -18.03
N THR A 425 4.92 12.34 -17.39
CA THR A 425 3.63 12.08 -18.05
C THR A 425 3.07 13.32 -18.77
N GLY A 426 3.66 14.47 -18.54
CA GLY A 426 3.13 15.78 -18.97
C GLY A 426 1.97 16.28 -18.10
N SER A 427 1.62 15.58 -17.04
CA SER A 427 0.57 15.96 -16.09
C SER A 427 1.14 16.65 -14.86
N ARG A 428 0.78 17.93 -14.65
CA ARG A 428 1.13 18.67 -13.43
C ARG A 428 0.60 18.02 -12.15
N MET A 429 -0.51 17.29 -12.23
CA MET A 429 -1.03 16.53 -11.10
C MET A 429 -0.06 15.43 -10.69
N ASP A 430 0.51 14.69 -11.64
CA ASP A 430 1.44 13.61 -11.35
C ASP A 430 2.74 14.13 -10.74
N ASP A 431 3.22 15.30 -11.20
CA ASP A 431 4.41 15.93 -10.62
C ASP A 431 4.18 16.27 -9.14
N VAL A 432 3.00 16.82 -8.79
CA VAL A 432 2.63 17.10 -7.40
C VAL A 432 2.50 15.81 -6.60
N ILE A 433 1.82 14.78 -7.14
CA ILE A 433 1.69 13.47 -6.49
C ILE A 433 3.07 12.88 -6.21
N PHE A 434 3.99 12.89 -7.18
CA PHE A 434 5.34 12.38 -7.02
C PHE A 434 6.11 13.10 -5.91
N GLU A 435 6.12 14.45 -5.90
CA GLU A 435 6.81 15.22 -4.86
C GLU A 435 6.25 14.95 -3.45
N GLU A 436 4.94 14.74 -3.32
CA GLU A 436 4.29 14.38 -2.06
C GLU A 436 4.72 13.00 -1.52
N PHE A 437 5.04 12.03 -2.39
CA PHE A 437 5.51 10.70 -1.99
C PHE A 437 7.02 10.62 -1.81
N LYS A 438 7.80 11.39 -2.57
CA LYS A 438 9.27 11.43 -2.49
C LYS A 438 9.75 11.74 -1.07
N GLY A 439 9.08 12.65 -0.36
CA GLY A 439 9.36 12.95 1.05
C GLY A 439 9.02 11.83 2.02
N THR A 440 8.15 10.88 1.65
CA THR A 440 7.66 9.79 2.51
C THR A 440 8.50 8.51 2.35
N GLY A 441 9.06 8.28 1.15
CA GLY A 441 9.90 7.13 0.84
C GLY A 441 11.23 7.14 1.58
N ASN A 442 11.80 5.95 1.78
CA ASN A 442 13.14 5.76 2.33
C ASN A 442 14.02 4.82 1.48
N CYS A 443 13.56 4.48 0.28
CA CYS A 443 14.30 3.82 -0.78
C CYS A 443 13.75 4.33 -2.12
N GLU A 444 14.60 4.75 -3.03
CA GLU A 444 14.24 5.19 -4.37
C GLU A 444 15.01 4.38 -5.42
N ILE A 445 14.27 3.81 -6.38
CA ILE A 445 14.80 3.16 -7.58
C ILE A 445 14.32 3.99 -8.76
N LYS A 446 15.20 4.81 -9.30
CA LYS A 446 14.86 5.69 -10.42
C LYS A 446 15.23 5.03 -11.74
N LEU A 447 14.27 4.96 -12.66
CA LEU A 447 14.51 4.51 -14.03
C LEU A 447 14.83 5.71 -14.94
N ASP A 448 15.78 5.50 -15.84
CA ASP A 448 16.21 6.47 -16.85
C ASP A 448 15.70 6.05 -18.23
N ARG A 449 14.89 6.92 -18.84
CA ARG A 449 14.34 6.69 -20.16
C ARG A 449 15.44 6.62 -21.24
N SER A 450 16.52 7.39 -21.11
CA SER A 450 17.61 7.40 -22.07
C SER A 450 18.34 6.06 -22.13
N LEU A 451 18.46 5.34 -21.00
CA LEU A 451 19.01 4.00 -20.93
C LEU A 451 18.12 3.00 -21.68
N SER A 452 16.81 3.08 -21.46
CA SER A 452 15.85 2.18 -22.13
C SER A 452 15.77 2.41 -23.64
N GLU A 453 15.88 3.65 -24.10
CA GLU A 453 15.97 4.01 -25.52
C GLU A 453 17.23 3.41 -26.18
N LYS A 454 18.33 3.33 -25.43
CA LYS A 454 19.58 2.65 -25.84
C LYS A 454 19.54 1.14 -25.63
N ARG A 455 18.40 0.56 -25.16
CA ARG A 455 18.24 -0.87 -24.86
C ARG A 455 19.19 -1.40 -23.79
N ILE A 456 19.58 -0.53 -22.84
CA ILE A 456 20.34 -0.90 -21.64
C ILE A 456 19.36 -1.22 -20.53
N PHE A 457 19.28 -2.50 -20.11
CA PHE A 457 18.39 -2.99 -19.07
C PHE A 457 19.14 -3.80 -18.01
N PRO A 458 18.78 -3.62 -16.71
CA PRO A 458 17.79 -2.71 -16.16
C PRO A 458 18.17 -1.24 -16.37
N ALA A 459 17.19 -0.40 -16.73
CA ALA A 459 17.42 1.02 -17.01
C ALA A 459 17.45 1.85 -15.72
N ILE A 460 18.26 1.45 -14.74
CA ILE A 460 18.35 2.09 -13.42
C ILE A 460 19.34 3.26 -13.47
N ASP A 461 18.92 4.44 -13.03
CA ASP A 461 19.83 5.55 -12.77
C ASP A 461 20.58 5.29 -11.47
N VAL A 462 21.83 4.83 -11.62
CA VAL A 462 22.69 4.44 -10.50
C VAL A 462 23.05 5.62 -9.60
N ALA A 463 23.16 6.83 -10.17
CA ALA A 463 23.61 8.03 -9.45
C ALA A 463 22.54 8.55 -8.47
N THR A 464 21.27 8.44 -8.85
CA THR A 464 20.15 9.00 -8.10
C THR A 464 19.34 7.96 -7.33
N SER A 465 19.56 6.66 -7.58
CA SER A 465 18.92 5.57 -6.82
C SER A 465 19.68 5.27 -5.53
N GLY A 466 18.94 4.85 -4.48
CA GLY A 466 19.56 4.48 -3.21
C GLY A 466 18.56 4.25 -2.08
N THR A 467 19.07 3.75 -0.96
CA THR A 467 18.30 3.45 0.24
C THR A 467 18.83 4.23 1.43
N ARG A 468 17.93 4.86 2.20
CA ARG A 468 18.31 5.51 3.46
C ARG A 468 18.65 4.45 4.49
N ARG A 469 19.74 4.68 5.24
CA ARG A 469 20.25 3.74 6.24
C ARG A 469 20.57 2.36 5.67
N GLU A 470 21.11 2.33 4.45
CA GLU A 470 21.62 1.10 3.84
C GLU A 470 22.74 0.42 4.65
N ASP A 471 23.42 1.20 5.51
CA ASP A 471 24.37 0.72 6.50
C ASP A 471 23.82 -0.40 7.38
N LYS A 472 22.48 -0.45 7.58
CA LYS A 472 21.81 -1.50 8.34
C LYS A 472 21.44 -2.75 7.52
N LEU A 473 21.56 -2.66 6.18
CA LEU A 473 21.16 -3.74 5.24
C LEU A 473 22.34 -4.49 4.65
N PHE A 474 23.56 -3.94 4.77
CA PHE A 474 24.79 -4.60 4.37
C PHE A 474 25.58 -5.05 5.60
N ARG A 475 26.33 -6.15 5.45
CA ARG A 475 27.32 -6.51 6.46
C ARG A 475 28.42 -5.46 6.51
N PRO A 476 29.06 -5.25 7.66
CA PRO A 476 30.14 -4.24 7.80
C PRO A 476 31.28 -4.42 6.78
N ASP A 477 31.64 -5.68 6.47
CA ASP A 477 32.66 -6.03 5.47
C ASP A 477 32.26 -5.64 4.04
N GLN A 478 30.96 -5.74 3.70
CA GLN A 478 30.43 -5.39 2.38
C GLN A 478 30.24 -3.89 2.18
N LEU A 479 29.97 -3.15 3.24
CA LEU A 479 29.56 -1.74 3.17
C LEU A 479 30.63 -0.85 2.52
N GLU A 480 31.90 -1.09 2.84
CA GLU A 480 33.02 -0.34 2.27
C GLU A 480 33.18 -0.61 0.76
N HIS A 481 33.03 -1.87 0.35
CA HIS A 481 33.04 -2.25 -1.07
C HIS A 481 31.85 -1.65 -1.83
N VAL A 482 30.65 -1.62 -1.24
CA VAL A 482 29.49 -0.94 -1.84
C VAL A 482 29.73 0.55 -2.02
N TYR A 483 30.33 1.22 -1.04
CA TYR A 483 30.68 2.64 -1.16
C TYR A 483 31.75 2.88 -2.23
N THR A 484 32.73 1.99 -2.35
CA THR A 484 33.74 2.03 -3.41
C THR A 484 33.12 1.84 -4.79
N LEU A 485 32.24 0.84 -4.94
CA LEU A 485 31.48 0.61 -6.16
C LEU A 485 30.69 1.86 -6.57
N ARG A 486 29.92 2.44 -5.66
CA ARG A 486 29.11 3.63 -5.95
C ARG A 486 29.93 4.85 -6.32
N ARG A 487 31.02 5.10 -5.61
CA ARG A 487 31.96 6.19 -5.95
C ARG A 487 32.52 6.03 -7.36
N GLY A 488 32.90 4.80 -7.75
CA GLY A 488 33.36 4.50 -9.10
C GLY A 488 32.28 4.71 -10.16
N LEU A 489 31.05 4.24 -9.90
CA LEU A 489 29.93 4.38 -10.84
C LEU A 489 29.50 5.84 -11.02
N GLN A 490 29.56 6.67 -9.98
CA GLN A 490 29.22 8.09 -10.04
C GLN A 490 30.21 8.95 -10.85
N GLN A 491 31.43 8.44 -11.08
CA GLN A 491 32.41 9.13 -11.91
C GLN A 491 32.18 8.90 -13.41
N MET A 492 31.30 8.00 -13.78
CA MET A 492 31.00 7.64 -15.16
C MET A 492 29.67 8.26 -15.64
N PRO A 493 29.52 8.53 -16.95
CA PRO A 493 28.20 8.82 -17.52
C PRO A 493 27.21 7.69 -17.22
N SER A 494 25.92 8.01 -17.01
CA SER A 494 24.88 7.05 -16.57
C SER A 494 24.84 5.78 -17.44
N SER A 495 24.94 5.91 -18.78
CA SER A 495 24.96 4.76 -19.69
C SER A 495 26.19 3.87 -19.48
N SER A 496 27.38 4.47 -19.39
CA SER A 496 28.62 3.72 -19.18
C SER A 496 28.68 3.05 -17.81
N ALA A 497 28.16 3.72 -16.77
CA ALA A 497 28.05 3.16 -15.44
C ALA A 497 27.17 1.92 -15.41
N MET A 498 25.98 1.99 -16.04
CA MET A 498 25.04 0.86 -16.05
C MET A 498 25.57 -0.29 -16.92
N GLU A 499 26.14 -0.01 -18.09
CA GLU A 499 26.78 -1.05 -18.93
C GLU A 499 27.94 -1.74 -18.22
N TRP A 500 28.79 -0.98 -17.52
CA TRP A 500 29.88 -1.53 -16.72
C TRP A 500 29.34 -2.45 -15.62
N LEU A 501 28.32 -1.99 -14.89
CA LEU A 501 27.71 -2.78 -13.83
C LEU A 501 27.09 -4.07 -14.37
N ILE A 502 26.35 -4.03 -15.47
CA ILE A 502 25.77 -5.21 -16.14
C ILE A 502 26.86 -6.22 -16.51
N LYS A 503 27.96 -5.76 -17.14
CA LYS A 503 29.09 -6.62 -17.51
C LYS A 503 29.72 -7.27 -16.30
N ARG A 504 29.90 -6.51 -15.20
CA ARG A 504 30.48 -7.03 -13.97
C ARG A 504 29.57 -8.03 -13.26
N ILE A 505 28.27 -7.75 -13.19
CA ILE A 505 27.26 -8.70 -12.68
C ILE A 505 27.28 -9.99 -13.50
N ALA A 506 27.28 -9.91 -14.83
CA ALA A 506 27.26 -11.08 -15.71
C ALA A 506 28.53 -11.94 -15.60
N ALA A 507 29.66 -11.34 -15.24
CA ALA A 507 30.96 -12.00 -15.10
C ALA A 507 31.16 -12.67 -13.73
N THR A 508 30.26 -12.44 -12.75
CA THR A 508 30.42 -12.94 -11.38
C THR A 508 29.24 -13.82 -10.96
N PRO A 509 29.45 -14.87 -10.15
CA PRO A 509 28.38 -15.80 -9.74
C PRO A 509 27.35 -15.16 -8.80
N GLY A 510 27.74 -14.12 -8.03
CA GLY A 510 26.89 -13.47 -7.04
C GLY A 510 27.39 -12.08 -6.70
N ASN A 511 26.59 -11.34 -5.92
CA ASN A 511 26.94 -9.99 -5.48
C ASN A 511 28.10 -10.00 -4.47
N ASP A 512 28.20 -11.01 -3.63
CA ASP A 512 29.33 -11.15 -2.70
C ASP A 512 30.65 -11.25 -3.47
N ALA A 513 30.74 -12.15 -4.45
CA ALA A 513 31.91 -12.30 -5.30
C ALA A 513 32.22 -11.05 -6.16
N LEU A 514 31.19 -10.26 -6.53
CA LEU A 514 31.38 -8.99 -7.23
C LEU A 514 32.04 -7.96 -6.29
N LEU A 515 31.58 -7.85 -5.06
CA LEU A 515 32.08 -6.91 -4.06
C LEU A 515 33.48 -7.26 -3.59
N GLU A 516 33.78 -8.55 -3.38
CA GLU A 516 35.13 -9.03 -3.02
C GLU A 516 36.18 -8.78 -4.11
N GLY A 517 35.75 -8.66 -5.37
CA GLY A 517 36.60 -8.40 -6.53
C GLY A 517 36.78 -6.91 -6.86
N LEU A 518 36.37 -5.98 -5.97
CA LEU A 518 36.55 -4.54 -6.07
C LEU A 518 37.72 -4.09 -5.21
#